data_8422c449aa925f36ee654153058301a0
#
_entry.id   8422c449aa925f36ee654153058301a0
#
_cell.length_a   1.000
_cell.length_b   1.000
_cell.length_c   1.000
_cell.angle_alpha   90.00
_cell.angle_beta   90.00
_cell.angle_gamma   90.00
#
_symmetry.space_group_name_H-M   'P 1'
#
loop_
_entity.id
_entity.type
_entity.pdbx_description
1 polymer ?
#
loop_
_entity_poly.entity_id
_entity_poly.type
_entity_poly.pdbx_seq_one_letter_code
_entity_poly.pdbx_strand_id
1 'polypeptide(L)'
;MSDLDWQPVSSVEALLGRAKIIEQLRTFFAERSVMEVETPLLGAHSVSDPHMDAIRAESPSGATAPYFLQTSPEYAMKRMLAAGFGSIFQICKSFRQGEQGSRHNPEFTMLEWYRPGFDHFDLMEEVSELFVLVLRCNPCKKITYRKLFEQFLNVDPHSENSASLERIARSHIDVQMQSDNKDDWLNLLLTEVIEPQIGIDSPLFIYNYPASQCALAKVNTDDEGVLVAE
;
A
#
# COMPACT_ATOMS: atom_id res chain seq x y z
N MET A 1 -16.92 -35.92 3.04
CA MET A 1 -15.57 -35.40 2.69
C MET A 1 -15.33 -35.80 1.25
N SER A 2 -15.27 -34.86 0.33
CA SER A 2 -15.00 -35.19 -1.08
C SER A 2 -13.52 -35.56 -1.21
N ASP A 3 -13.22 -36.60 -2.01
CA ASP A 3 -11.86 -37.13 -2.26
C ASP A 3 -10.88 -36.12 -2.88
N LEU A 4 -11.25 -34.84 -2.99
CA LEU A 4 -10.50 -33.78 -3.66
C LEU A 4 -9.92 -32.72 -2.69
N ASP A 5 -10.11 -32.86 -1.39
CA ASP A 5 -9.73 -31.86 -0.37
C ASP A 5 -8.19 -31.71 -0.18
N TRP A 6 -7.39 -32.64 -0.72
CA TRP A 6 -5.93 -32.60 -0.67
C TRP A 6 -5.28 -31.84 -1.86
N GLN A 7 -6.05 -31.56 -2.91
CA GLN A 7 -5.49 -30.91 -4.12
C GLN A 7 -5.30 -29.43 -3.91
N PRO A 8 -4.14 -28.87 -4.31
CA PRO A 8 -3.93 -27.42 -4.31
C PRO A 8 -4.97 -26.72 -5.17
N VAL A 9 -5.49 -25.59 -4.69
CA VAL A 9 -6.43 -24.75 -5.46
C VAL A 9 -5.75 -24.06 -6.64
N SER A 10 -4.44 -23.76 -6.51
CA SER A 10 -3.66 -23.09 -7.57
C SER A 10 -3.25 -24.04 -8.67
N SER A 11 -3.37 -23.60 -9.93
CA SER A 11 -2.84 -24.36 -11.07
C SER A 11 -1.30 -24.36 -11.10
N VAL A 12 -0.70 -25.38 -11.72
CA VAL A 12 0.76 -25.45 -11.94
C VAL A 12 1.24 -24.23 -12.73
N GLU A 13 0.48 -23.77 -13.72
CA GLU A 13 0.80 -22.59 -14.53
C GLU A 13 0.86 -21.31 -13.67
N ALA A 14 -0.08 -21.12 -12.77
CA ALA A 14 -0.08 -19.98 -11.84
C ALA A 14 1.15 -20.02 -10.91
N LEU A 15 1.52 -21.19 -10.42
CA LEU A 15 2.71 -21.36 -9.57
C LEU A 15 4.01 -21.09 -10.34
N LEU A 16 4.12 -21.56 -11.59
CA LEU A 16 5.27 -21.26 -12.46
C LEU A 16 5.35 -19.78 -12.81
N GLY A 17 4.20 -19.15 -13.10
CA GLY A 17 4.12 -17.70 -13.33
C GLY A 17 4.59 -16.91 -12.10
N ARG A 18 4.13 -17.28 -10.92
CA ARG A 18 4.57 -16.67 -9.66
C ARG A 18 6.08 -16.83 -9.43
N ALA A 19 6.64 -18.00 -9.68
CA ALA A 19 8.08 -18.24 -9.53
C ALA A 19 8.91 -17.32 -10.45
N LYS A 20 8.48 -17.16 -11.72
CA LYS A 20 9.13 -16.24 -12.67
C LYS A 20 9.06 -14.78 -12.20
N ILE A 21 7.92 -14.33 -11.68
CA ILE A 21 7.78 -12.98 -11.15
C ILE A 21 8.76 -12.75 -9.98
N ILE A 22 8.86 -13.70 -9.05
CA ILE A 22 9.80 -13.59 -7.92
C ILE A 22 11.26 -13.52 -8.42
N GLU A 23 11.63 -14.31 -9.41
CA GLU A 23 12.95 -14.25 -10.02
C GLU A 23 13.23 -12.89 -10.66
N GLN A 24 12.27 -12.35 -11.42
CA GLN A 24 12.37 -11.02 -12.03
C GLN A 24 12.54 -9.91 -10.98
N LEU A 25 11.78 -9.97 -9.87
CA LEU A 25 11.89 -9.03 -8.77
C LEU A 25 13.29 -9.06 -8.14
N ARG A 26 13.83 -10.24 -7.87
CA ARG A 26 15.17 -10.39 -7.31
C ARG A 26 16.25 -9.84 -8.26
N THR A 27 16.15 -10.15 -9.56
CA THR A 27 17.05 -9.61 -10.57
C THR A 27 16.97 -8.10 -10.64
N PHE A 28 15.77 -7.53 -10.66
CA PHE A 28 15.54 -6.07 -10.69
C PHE A 28 16.25 -5.35 -9.55
N PHE A 29 16.11 -5.85 -8.33
CA PHE A 29 16.75 -5.24 -7.16
C PHE A 29 18.26 -5.50 -7.10
N ALA A 30 18.72 -6.68 -7.50
CA ALA A 30 20.15 -7.00 -7.56
C ALA A 30 20.90 -6.08 -8.53
N GLU A 31 20.35 -5.81 -9.72
CA GLU A 31 20.92 -4.88 -10.71
C GLU A 31 21.02 -3.43 -10.20
N ARG A 32 20.20 -3.08 -9.19
CA ARG A 32 20.18 -1.75 -8.55
C ARG A 32 20.95 -1.71 -7.22
N SER A 33 21.69 -2.78 -6.91
CA SER A 33 22.45 -2.91 -5.67
C SER A 33 21.58 -2.74 -4.41
N VAL A 34 20.33 -3.21 -4.47
CA VAL A 34 19.43 -3.30 -3.32
C VAL A 34 19.58 -4.69 -2.71
N MET A 35 19.93 -4.76 -1.44
CA MET A 35 20.21 -6.03 -0.75
C MET A 35 18.91 -6.72 -0.31
N GLU A 36 18.74 -8.00 -0.68
CA GLU A 36 17.66 -8.81 -0.11
C GLU A 36 17.94 -9.09 1.36
N VAL A 37 16.95 -8.85 2.21
CA VAL A 37 17.02 -9.10 3.65
C VAL A 37 15.89 -10.00 4.11
N GLU A 38 16.07 -10.61 5.28
CA GLU A 38 15.04 -11.40 5.94
C GLU A 38 14.89 -10.91 7.38
N THR A 39 13.66 -10.74 7.82
CA THR A 39 13.30 -10.29 9.17
C THR A 39 12.35 -11.28 9.83
N PRO A 40 12.29 -11.33 11.18
CA PRO A 40 11.38 -12.23 11.89
C PRO A 40 9.91 -11.94 11.55
N LEU A 41 9.16 -13.01 11.26
CA LEU A 41 7.72 -12.93 11.02
C LEU A 41 6.92 -12.86 12.34
N LEU A 42 7.50 -13.29 13.43
CA LEU A 42 6.89 -13.37 14.76
C LEU A 42 7.60 -12.42 15.71
N GLY A 43 6.85 -11.52 16.34
CA GLY A 43 7.38 -10.51 17.24
C GLY A 43 6.60 -10.38 18.55
N ALA A 44 7.25 -9.79 19.56
CA ALA A 44 6.62 -9.51 20.86
C ALA A 44 5.69 -8.28 20.82
N HIS A 45 5.70 -7.51 19.74
CA HIS A 45 4.92 -6.28 19.57
C HIS A 45 4.19 -6.29 18.23
N SER A 46 3.00 -5.70 18.22
CA SER A 46 2.19 -5.49 17.01
C SER A 46 2.47 -4.12 16.39
N VAL A 47 1.89 -3.91 15.22
CA VAL A 47 1.80 -2.60 14.57
C VAL A 47 0.98 -1.62 15.42
N SER A 48 1.30 -0.34 15.33
CA SER A 48 0.58 0.74 16.03
C SER A 48 -0.55 1.37 15.19
N ASP A 49 -0.77 0.90 13.97
CA ASP A 49 -1.85 1.39 13.10
C ASP A 49 -3.21 0.97 13.70
N PRO A 50 -4.13 1.92 13.99
CA PRO A 50 -5.42 1.64 14.58
C PRO A 50 -6.39 0.89 13.65
N HIS A 51 -6.11 0.87 12.34
CA HIS A 51 -6.93 0.23 11.32
C HIS A 51 -6.40 -1.14 10.87
N MET A 52 -5.36 -1.64 11.52
CA MET A 52 -4.69 -2.87 11.13
C MET A 52 -4.51 -3.82 12.32
N ASP A 53 -5.27 -4.91 12.33
CA ASP A 53 -5.17 -5.93 13.36
C ASP A 53 -4.16 -7.02 13.00
N ALA A 54 -3.24 -7.31 13.96
CA ALA A 54 -2.29 -8.40 13.83
C ALA A 54 -2.86 -9.72 14.39
N ILE A 55 -2.56 -10.83 13.73
CA ILE A 55 -2.89 -12.16 14.21
C ILE A 55 -2.02 -12.47 15.43
N ARG A 56 -2.66 -12.85 16.55
CA ARG A 56 -1.99 -13.25 17.79
C ARG A 56 -1.54 -14.70 17.71
N ALA A 57 -0.35 -14.96 18.24
CA ALA A 57 0.20 -16.29 18.40
C ALA A 57 0.51 -16.55 19.88
N GLU A 58 0.52 -17.82 20.27
CA GLU A 58 0.98 -18.22 21.60
C GLU A 58 2.47 -17.92 21.75
N SER A 59 2.87 -17.55 22.97
CA SER A 59 4.28 -17.30 23.26
C SER A 59 5.12 -18.57 23.13
N PRO A 60 6.17 -18.58 22.30
CA PRO A 60 7.07 -19.74 22.15
C PRO A 60 7.77 -20.12 23.47
N SER A 61 7.92 -19.17 24.41
CA SER A 61 8.53 -19.40 25.72
C SER A 61 7.55 -19.81 26.81
N GLY A 62 6.23 -19.96 26.49
CA GLY A 62 5.20 -20.20 27.49
C GLY A 62 4.87 -18.98 28.38
N ALA A 63 5.38 -17.81 28.07
CA ALA A 63 5.04 -16.56 28.77
C ALA A 63 3.57 -16.19 28.52
N THR A 64 2.97 -15.45 29.45
CA THR A 64 1.56 -15.06 29.39
C THR A 64 1.28 -13.99 28.33
N ALA A 65 2.29 -13.21 27.91
CA ALA A 65 2.12 -12.21 26.86
C ALA A 65 2.09 -12.87 25.47
N PRO A 66 1.15 -12.52 24.62
CA PRO A 66 1.08 -13.07 23.25
C PRO A 66 2.22 -12.54 22.39
N TYR A 67 2.55 -13.30 21.35
CA TYR A 67 3.30 -12.83 20.19
C TYR A 67 2.35 -12.45 19.07
N PHE A 68 2.87 -11.77 18.06
CA PHE A 68 2.09 -11.29 16.92
C PHE A 68 2.79 -11.68 15.62
N LEU A 69 2.01 -12.14 14.64
CA LEU A 69 2.49 -12.26 13.28
C LEU A 69 2.57 -10.86 12.65
N GLN A 70 3.64 -10.60 11.91
CA GLN A 70 3.85 -9.28 11.29
C GLN A 70 2.76 -8.96 10.26
N THR A 71 2.27 -7.73 10.28
CA THR A 71 1.38 -7.19 9.24
C THR A 71 2.15 -6.61 8.04
N SER A 72 3.42 -6.29 8.25
CA SER A 72 4.44 -5.82 7.31
C SER A 72 5.82 -5.95 7.97
N PRO A 73 6.92 -6.09 7.21
CA PRO A 73 8.28 -6.09 7.75
C PRO A 73 8.79 -4.68 8.12
N GLU A 74 7.99 -3.62 7.97
CA GLU A 74 8.37 -2.22 8.07
C GLU A 74 9.22 -1.90 9.31
N TYR A 75 8.75 -2.25 10.51
CA TYR A 75 9.46 -1.90 11.74
C TYR A 75 10.81 -2.58 11.87
N ALA A 76 10.92 -3.83 11.42
CA ALA A 76 12.17 -4.55 11.42
C ALA A 76 13.13 -3.99 10.37
N MET A 77 12.65 -3.71 9.16
CA MET A 77 13.46 -3.13 8.08
C MET A 77 13.89 -1.69 8.40
N LYS A 78 13.05 -0.86 8.99
CA LYS A 78 13.43 0.50 9.44
C LYS A 78 14.52 0.48 10.52
N ARG A 79 14.56 -0.53 11.40
CA ARG A 79 15.67 -0.73 12.33
C ARG A 79 16.98 -1.06 11.60
N MET A 80 16.93 -1.84 10.52
CA MET A 80 18.10 -2.12 9.69
C MET A 80 18.60 -0.84 8.99
N LEU A 81 17.69 -0.01 8.46
CA LEU A 81 18.06 1.30 7.89
C LEU A 81 18.77 2.18 8.92
N ALA A 82 18.23 2.27 10.13
CA ALA A 82 18.82 3.02 11.24
C ALA A 82 20.21 2.48 11.63
N ALA A 83 20.47 1.19 11.43
CA ALA A 83 21.76 0.56 11.64
C ALA A 83 22.73 0.70 10.44
N GLY A 84 22.33 1.40 9.36
CA GLY A 84 23.21 1.70 8.24
C GLY A 84 23.28 0.63 7.15
N PHE A 85 22.30 -0.25 7.02
CA PHE A 85 22.28 -1.32 5.99
C PHE A 85 22.15 -0.80 4.54
N GLY A 86 21.78 0.46 4.33
CA GLY A 86 21.59 1.04 3.02
C GLY A 86 20.28 0.61 2.36
N SER A 87 20.30 0.49 1.02
CA SER A 87 19.11 0.07 0.26
C SER A 87 18.82 -1.40 0.45
N ILE A 88 17.62 -1.75 0.89
CA ILE A 88 17.21 -3.11 1.21
C ILE A 88 15.82 -3.43 0.65
N PHE A 89 15.57 -4.69 0.31
CA PHE A 89 14.23 -5.19 -0.01
C PHE A 89 13.99 -6.55 0.65
N GLN A 90 12.71 -6.90 0.79
CA GLN A 90 12.29 -8.19 1.31
C GLN A 90 11.05 -8.70 0.58
N ILE A 91 11.02 -9.98 0.24
CA ILE A 91 9.83 -10.70 -0.19
C ILE A 91 9.46 -11.67 0.91
N CYS A 92 8.39 -11.41 1.65
CA CYS A 92 8.03 -12.21 2.82
C CYS A 92 6.52 -12.44 2.92
N LYS A 93 6.14 -13.30 3.88
CA LYS A 93 4.75 -13.44 4.29
C LYS A 93 4.37 -12.33 5.27
N SER A 94 3.17 -11.81 5.06
CA SER A 94 2.51 -10.87 5.96
C SER A 94 1.12 -11.35 6.30
N PHE A 95 0.61 -10.94 7.46
CA PHE A 95 -0.60 -11.48 8.06
C PHE A 95 -1.45 -10.35 8.61
N ARG A 96 -2.73 -10.29 8.21
CA ARG A 96 -3.66 -9.27 8.70
C ARG A 96 -4.97 -9.92 9.12
N GLN A 97 -5.37 -9.71 10.36
CA GLN A 97 -6.60 -10.26 10.90
C GLN A 97 -7.79 -9.56 10.26
N GLY A 98 -8.82 -10.33 9.89
CA GLY A 98 -10.06 -9.80 9.32
C GLY A 98 -10.01 -9.50 7.82
N GLU A 99 -8.84 -9.46 7.20
CA GLU A 99 -8.72 -9.29 5.76
C GLU A 99 -9.04 -10.59 5.00
N GLN A 100 -10.34 -10.82 4.75
CA GLN A 100 -10.82 -11.95 3.96
C GLN A 100 -11.89 -11.50 2.96
N GLY A 101 -11.61 -11.69 1.67
CA GLY A 101 -12.53 -11.29 0.59
C GLY A 101 -12.03 -11.72 -0.78
N SER A 102 -12.68 -11.23 -1.83
CA SER A 102 -12.35 -11.57 -3.21
C SER A 102 -10.94 -11.13 -3.64
N ARG A 103 -10.37 -10.13 -2.97
CA ARG A 103 -9.04 -9.56 -3.26
C ARG A 103 -8.06 -9.65 -2.08
N HIS A 104 -8.50 -10.12 -0.92
CA HIS A 104 -7.71 -10.14 0.31
C HIS A 104 -7.68 -11.53 0.92
N ASN A 105 -6.51 -11.94 1.38
CA ASN A 105 -6.30 -13.13 2.19
C ASN A 105 -5.62 -12.72 3.51
N PRO A 106 -5.94 -13.35 4.63
CA PRO A 106 -5.31 -13.06 5.92
C PRO A 106 -3.81 -13.36 5.93
N GLU A 107 -3.33 -14.21 5.03
CA GLU A 107 -1.92 -14.45 4.73
C GLU A 107 -1.64 -14.13 3.26
N PHE A 108 -0.68 -13.27 2.99
CA PHE A 108 -0.28 -12.89 1.64
C PHE A 108 1.23 -12.72 1.53
N THR A 109 1.73 -12.54 0.31
CA THR A 109 3.15 -12.25 0.06
C THR A 109 3.30 -10.77 -0.23
N MET A 110 4.16 -10.13 0.56
CA MET A 110 4.52 -8.71 0.43
C MET A 110 5.90 -8.58 -0.18
N LEU A 111 6.05 -7.63 -1.09
CA LEU A 111 7.31 -7.05 -1.50
C LEU A 111 7.41 -5.66 -0.88
N GLU A 112 8.44 -5.43 -0.08
CA GLU A 112 8.69 -4.13 0.55
C GLU A 112 10.17 -3.77 0.40
N TRP A 113 10.48 -2.51 0.11
CA TRP A 113 11.85 -2.04 -0.05
C TRP A 113 12.03 -0.60 0.37
N TYR A 114 13.27 -0.22 0.60
CA TYR A 114 13.68 1.10 1.07
C TYR A 114 14.91 1.57 0.30
N ARG A 115 14.90 2.83 -0.08
CA ARG A 115 15.96 3.50 -0.86
C ARG A 115 16.40 4.77 -0.14
N PRO A 116 17.33 4.70 0.84
CA PRO A 116 17.86 5.90 1.45
C PRO A 116 18.43 6.87 0.41
N GLY A 117 18.01 8.14 0.50
CA GLY A 117 18.41 9.19 -0.42
C GLY A 117 17.46 9.42 -1.61
N PHE A 118 16.49 8.52 -1.86
CA PHE A 118 15.44 8.76 -2.83
C PHE A 118 14.37 9.67 -2.24
N ASP A 119 13.83 10.53 -3.10
CA ASP A 119 12.55 11.16 -2.83
C ASP A 119 11.38 10.33 -3.41
N HIS A 120 10.17 10.83 -3.26
CA HIS A 120 9.00 10.12 -3.77
C HIS A 120 8.94 10.07 -5.30
N PHE A 121 9.54 11.04 -6.00
CA PHE A 121 9.62 11.01 -7.47
C PHE A 121 10.59 9.95 -7.96
N ASP A 122 11.75 9.81 -7.32
CA ASP A 122 12.71 8.74 -7.61
C ASP A 122 12.06 7.37 -7.39
N LEU A 123 11.30 7.23 -6.29
CA LEU A 123 10.61 5.98 -5.98
C LEU A 123 9.48 5.67 -6.99
N MET A 124 8.73 6.68 -7.45
CA MET A 124 7.73 6.51 -8.50
C MET A 124 8.35 6.02 -9.82
N GLU A 125 9.52 6.52 -10.21
CA GLU A 125 10.22 6.03 -11.40
C GLU A 125 10.62 4.57 -11.22
N GLU A 126 11.23 4.20 -10.10
CA GLU A 126 11.62 2.81 -9.81
C GLU A 126 10.41 1.86 -9.80
N VAL A 127 9.27 2.27 -9.21
CA VAL A 127 8.02 1.50 -9.23
C VAL A 127 7.46 1.38 -10.65
N SER A 128 7.53 2.46 -11.44
CA SER A 128 7.08 2.44 -12.84
C SER A 128 7.88 1.44 -13.68
N GLU A 129 9.21 1.43 -13.53
CA GLU A 129 10.09 0.46 -14.19
C GLU A 129 9.76 -0.98 -13.78
N LEU A 130 9.51 -1.20 -12.48
CA LEU A 130 9.11 -2.50 -11.94
C LEU A 130 7.79 -2.97 -12.53
N PHE A 131 6.79 -2.09 -12.64
CA PHE A 131 5.48 -2.41 -13.22
C PHE A 131 5.58 -2.73 -14.71
N VAL A 132 6.36 -1.97 -15.48
CA VAL A 132 6.63 -2.28 -16.89
C VAL A 132 7.25 -3.67 -17.03
N LEU A 133 8.22 -4.02 -16.18
CA LEU A 133 8.90 -5.31 -16.20
C LEU A 133 7.94 -6.47 -15.88
N VAL A 134 7.18 -6.36 -14.80
CA VAL A 134 6.38 -7.46 -14.24
C VAL A 134 5.01 -7.56 -14.90
N LEU A 135 4.32 -6.43 -15.09
CA LEU A 135 2.95 -6.37 -15.60
C LEU A 135 2.91 -6.20 -17.11
N ARG A 136 4.02 -5.84 -17.75
CA ARG A 136 4.12 -5.55 -19.20
C ARG A 136 3.13 -4.45 -19.62
N CYS A 137 2.88 -3.49 -18.73
CA CYS A 137 2.04 -2.34 -18.96
C CYS A 137 2.84 -1.15 -19.51
N ASN A 138 2.14 -0.09 -19.91
CA ASN A 138 2.77 1.19 -20.21
C ASN A 138 3.37 1.82 -18.94
N PRO A 139 4.37 2.70 -19.07
CA PRO A 139 4.88 3.46 -17.93
C PRO A 139 3.77 4.17 -17.16
N CYS A 140 3.95 4.29 -15.84
CA CYS A 140 2.97 4.92 -14.97
C CYS A 140 2.83 6.41 -15.28
N LYS A 141 1.59 6.91 -15.25
CA LYS A 141 1.31 8.36 -15.26
C LYS A 141 1.39 8.91 -13.84
N LYS A 142 1.53 10.22 -13.72
CA LYS A 142 1.55 10.92 -12.42
C LYS A 142 0.53 12.03 -12.41
N ILE A 143 -0.21 12.20 -11.32
CA ILE A 143 -1.16 13.28 -11.11
C ILE A 143 -1.20 13.66 -9.64
N THR A 144 -1.29 14.96 -9.31
CA THR A 144 -1.50 15.38 -7.93
C THR A 144 -2.94 15.08 -7.49
N TYR A 145 -3.14 14.84 -6.20
CA TYR A 145 -4.46 14.61 -5.62
C TYR A 145 -5.43 15.77 -5.96
N ARG A 146 -4.95 17.01 -5.90
CA ARG A 146 -5.72 18.20 -6.29
C ARG A 146 -6.19 18.11 -7.75
N LYS A 147 -5.27 17.95 -8.70
CA LYS A 147 -5.62 17.89 -10.13
C LYS A 147 -6.56 16.75 -10.46
N LEU A 148 -6.44 15.64 -9.75
CA LEU A 148 -7.35 14.51 -9.89
C LEU A 148 -8.78 14.90 -9.50
N PHE A 149 -8.97 15.52 -8.34
CA PHE A 149 -10.29 15.98 -7.88
C PHE A 149 -10.86 17.10 -8.74
N GLU A 150 -10.04 18.05 -9.18
CA GLU A 150 -10.45 19.10 -10.12
C GLU A 150 -10.95 18.51 -11.45
N GLN A 151 -10.22 17.52 -11.99
CA GLN A 151 -10.56 16.89 -13.27
C GLN A 151 -11.90 16.13 -13.22
N PHE A 152 -12.16 15.39 -12.17
CA PHE A 152 -13.32 14.50 -12.08
C PHE A 152 -14.53 15.12 -11.38
N LEU A 153 -14.32 16.02 -10.45
CA LEU A 153 -15.35 16.58 -9.58
C LEU A 153 -15.43 18.10 -9.62
N ASN A 154 -14.49 18.76 -10.31
CA ASN A 154 -14.38 20.22 -10.40
C ASN A 154 -14.30 20.90 -9.01
N VAL A 155 -13.54 20.30 -8.08
CA VAL A 155 -13.33 20.83 -6.72
C VAL A 155 -11.85 20.75 -6.32
N ASP A 156 -11.39 21.69 -5.50
CA ASP A 156 -10.10 21.61 -4.84
C ASP A 156 -10.25 20.88 -3.49
N PRO A 157 -9.72 19.65 -3.37
CA PRO A 157 -9.87 18.83 -2.17
C PRO A 157 -9.19 19.42 -0.93
N HIS A 158 -8.21 20.31 -1.09
CA HIS A 158 -7.51 20.92 0.04
C HIS A 158 -8.32 22.06 0.67
N SER A 159 -9.05 22.84 -0.12
CA SER A 159 -9.81 24.01 0.34
C SER A 159 -11.28 23.71 0.68
N GLU A 160 -11.87 22.64 0.12
CA GLU A 160 -13.28 22.28 0.39
C GLU A 160 -13.52 21.87 1.84
N ASN A 161 -14.74 22.12 2.30
CA ASN A 161 -15.19 21.67 3.63
C ASN A 161 -16.01 20.38 3.54
N SER A 162 -16.20 19.71 4.70
CA SER A 162 -16.91 18.44 4.81
C SER A 162 -18.33 18.50 4.22
N ALA A 163 -19.11 19.54 4.51
CA ALA A 163 -20.49 19.68 4.04
C ALA A 163 -20.60 19.82 2.50
N SER A 164 -19.62 20.47 1.88
CA SER A 164 -19.55 20.57 0.41
C SER A 164 -19.22 19.22 -0.22
N LEU A 165 -18.22 18.52 0.32
CA LEU A 165 -17.83 17.18 -0.15
C LEU A 165 -18.96 16.15 0.06
N GLU A 166 -19.68 16.19 1.18
CA GLU A 166 -20.89 15.39 1.40
C GLU A 166 -21.93 15.61 0.30
N ARG A 167 -22.24 16.85 -0.04
CA ARG A 167 -23.20 17.18 -1.10
C ARG A 167 -22.77 16.64 -2.46
N ILE A 168 -21.48 16.74 -2.76
CA ILE A 168 -20.90 16.20 -3.99
C ILE A 168 -21.01 14.67 -3.99
N ALA A 169 -20.62 14.00 -2.91
CA ALA A 169 -20.73 12.55 -2.80
C ALA A 169 -22.16 12.07 -3.00
N ARG A 170 -23.14 12.69 -2.34
CA ARG A 170 -24.57 12.37 -2.47
C ARG A 170 -25.16 12.65 -3.86
N SER A 171 -24.50 13.48 -4.67
CA SER A 171 -24.92 13.69 -6.06
C SER A 171 -24.41 12.63 -7.02
N HIS A 172 -23.39 11.84 -6.64
CA HIS A 172 -22.78 10.81 -7.48
C HIS A 172 -23.14 9.39 -7.06
N ILE A 173 -23.35 9.17 -5.76
CA ILE A 173 -23.55 7.83 -5.17
C ILE A 173 -24.66 7.86 -4.11
N ASP A 174 -25.33 6.73 -3.91
CA ASP A 174 -26.29 6.54 -2.81
C ASP A 174 -25.54 6.25 -1.52
N VAL A 175 -25.41 7.24 -0.63
CA VAL A 175 -24.57 7.20 0.57
C VAL A 175 -25.42 7.19 1.82
N GLN A 176 -25.21 6.17 2.67
CA GLN A 176 -25.78 6.08 4.01
C GLN A 176 -24.84 6.63 5.11
N MET A 177 -23.58 6.91 4.77
CA MET A 177 -22.58 7.44 5.69
C MET A 177 -22.98 8.82 6.21
N GLN A 178 -22.70 9.06 7.49
CA GLN A 178 -22.73 10.38 8.13
C GLN A 178 -21.37 10.60 8.78
N SER A 179 -20.69 11.68 8.44
CA SER A 179 -19.41 12.05 9.02
C SER A 179 -19.19 13.54 8.96
N ASP A 180 -18.65 14.10 10.04
CA ASP A 180 -18.16 15.48 10.10
C ASP A 180 -16.69 15.57 9.64
N ASN A 181 -16.02 14.41 9.48
CA ASN A 181 -14.65 14.35 9.05
C ASN A 181 -14.54 14.51 7.51
N LYS A 182 -13.76 15.49 7.10
CA LYS A 182 -13.49 15.80 5.70
C LYS A 182 -12.84 14.61 4.96
N ASP A 183 -11.90 13.92 5.61
CA ASP A 183 -11.14 12.85 4.99
C ASP A 183 -12.00 11.63 4.65
N ASP A 184 -13.06 11.35 5.42
CA ASP A 184 -14.00 10.29 5.11
C ASP A 184 -14.71 10.53 3.77
N TRP A 185 -15.11 11.78 3.50
CA TRP A 185 -15.73 12.16 2.24
C TRP A 185 -14.74 12.15 1.07
N LEU A 186 -13.51 12.61 1.30
CA LEU A 186 -12.45 12.56 0.29
C LEU A 186 -12.14 11.11 -0.10
N ASN A 187 -12.00 10.22 0.88
CA ASN A 187 -11.76 8.80 0.64
C ASN A 187 -12.93 8.15 -0.12
N LEU A 188 -14.16 8.42 0.29
CA LEU A 188 -15.34 7.91 -0.38
C LEU A 188 -15.42 8.37 -1.84
N LEU A 189 -15.20 9.66 -2.11
CA LEU A 189 -15.20 10.21 -3.47
C LEU A 189 -14.06 9.62 -4.32
N LEU A 190 -12.87 9.45 -3.75
CA LEU A 190 -11.76 8.83 -4.44
C LEU A 190 -12.10 7.38 -4.83
N THR A 191 -12.54 6.56 -3.87
CA THR A 191 -12.73 5.12 -4.09
C THR A 191 -13.97 4.80 -4.95
N GLU A 192 -15.08 5.47 -4.74
CA GLU A 192 -16.35 5.13 -5.39
C GLU A 192 -16.59 5.89 -6.69
N VAL A 193 -16.01 7.10 -6.84
CA VAL A 193 -16.29 7.94 -8.01
C VAL A 193 -15.07 8.01 -8.94
N ILE A 194 -13.87 8.23 -8.42
CA ILE A 194 -12.68 8.51 -9.23
C ILE A 194 -11.95 7.22 -9.64
N GLU A 195 -11.61 6.35 -8.69
CA GLU A 195 -10.83 5.13 -8.95
C GLU A 195 -11.40 4.23 -10.04
N PRO A 196 -12.73 4.06 -10.19
CA PRO A 196 -13.28 3.26 -11.29
C PRO A 196 -12.99 3.80 -12.70
N GLN A 197 -12.56 5.04 -12.81
CA GLN A 197 -12.34 5.74 -14.07
C GLN A 197 -10.87 5.94 -14.42
N ILE A 198 -9.93 5.56 -13.54
CA ILE A 198 -8.49 5.76 -13.71
C ILE A 198 -7.73 4.44 -13.78
N GLY A 199 -6.46 4.48 -14.19
CA GLY A 199 -5.61 3.28 -14.23
C GLY A 199 -5.97 2.26 -15.31
N ILE A 200 -6.87 2.57 -16.26
CA ILE A 200 -7.38 1.63 -17.27
C ILE A 200 -6.32 1.30 -18.30
N ASP A 201 -5.68 2.30 -18.89
CA ASP A 201 -4.68 2.14 -19.97
C ASP A 201 -3.24 2.01 -19.45
N SER A 202 -2.96 2.60 -18.30
CA SER A 202 -1.67 2.58 -17.62
C SER A 202 -1.85 2.84 -16.13
N PRO A 203 -0.99 2.30 -15.26
CA PRO A 203 -1.02 2.63 -13.84
C PRO A 203 -0.86 4.14 -13.62
N LEU A 204 -1.42 4.65 -12.53
CA LEU A 204 -1.42 6.07 -12.20
C LEU A 204 -0.92 6.27 -10.77
N PHE A 205 0.10 7.09 -10.58
CA PHE A 205 0.49 7.59 -9.29
C PHE A 205 -0.34 8.82 -8.93
N ILE A 206 -0.95 8.78 -7.76
CA ILE A 206 -1.60 9.91 -7.12
C ILE A 206 -0.69 10.35 -5.98
N TYR A 207 -0.27 11.60 -5.96
CA TYR A 207 0.66 12.14 -4.97
C TYR A 207 0.20 13.50 -4.45
N ASN A 208 0.84 14.03 -3.43
CA ASN A 208 0.44 15.24 -2.73
C ASN A 208 -0.95 15.11 -2.13
N TYR A 209 -1.16 14.04 -1.36
CA TYR A 209 -2.39 13.85 -0.58
C TYR A 209 -2.57 14.97 0.46
N PRO A 210 -3.79 15.20 0.96
CA PRO A 210 -3.99 16.12 2.10
C PRO A 210 -3.09 15.76 3.29
N ALA A 211 -2.48 16.75 3.92
CA ALA A 211 -1.60 16.54 5.07
C ALA A 211 -2.28 15.80 6.24
N SER A 212 -3.62 15.90 6.36
CA SER A 212 -4.42 15.12 7.32
C SER A 212 -4.33 13.61 7.10
N GLN A 213 -4.01 13.16 5.88
CA GLN A 213 -3.90 11.75 5.50
C GLN A 213 -2.44 11.27 5.41
N CYS A 214 -1.49 11.99 6.02
CA CYS A 214 -0.06 11.72 5.86
C CYS A 214 0.38 10.36 6.43
N ALA A 215 -0.35 9.77 7.38
CA ALA A 215 0.09 8.56 8.09
C ALA A 215 1.57 8.67 8.53
N LEU A 216 2.48 7.88 7.95
CA LEU A 216 3.92 7.93 8.19
C LEU A 216 4.70 8.72 7.11
N ALA A 217 4.01 9.30 6.14
CA ALA A 217 4.63 10.10 5.08
C ALA A 217 5.11 11.45 5.62
N LYS A 218 6.08 12.04 4.95
CA LYS A 218 6.56 13.38 5.27
C LYS A 218 5.53 14.42 4.84
N VAL A 219 5.31 15.43 5.66
CA VAL A 219 4.49 16.58 5.29
C VAL A 219 5.40 17.69 4.76
N ASN A 220 5.11 18.16 3.56
CA ASN A 220 5.80 19.26 2.90
C ASN A 220 4.78 20.32 2.44
N THR A 221 5.30 21.43 1.89
CA THR A 221 4.49 22.45 1.23
C THR A 221 4.66 22.32 -0.27
N ASP A 222 3.57 22.18 -1.02
CA ASP A 222 3.62 22.12 -2.48
C ASP A 222 3.93 23.50 -3.11
N ASP A 223 4.05 23.54 -4.44
CA ASP A 223 4.37 24.76 -5.20
C ASP A 223 3.29 25.86 -5.07
N GLU A 224 2.10 25.52 -4.61
CA GLU A 224 0.98 26.45 -4.37
C GLU A 224 0.85 26.87 -2.90
N GLY A 225 1.78 26.45 -2.04
CA GLY A 225 1.82 26.81 -0.63
C GLY A 225 0.87 25.99 0.27
N VAL A 226 0.40 24.84 -0.22
CA VAL A 226 -0.50 23.94 0.54
C VAL A 226 0.29 22.82 1.20
N LEU A 227 -0.06 22.47 2.44
CA LEU A 227 0.53 21.34 3.14
C LEU A 227 0.00 20.02 2.56
N VAL A 228 0.91 19.18 2.11
CA VAL A 228 0.64 17.89 1.46
C VAL A 228 1.50 16.78 2.05
N ALA A 229 1.04 15.55 1.92
CA ALA A 229 1.78 14.34 2.29
C ALA A 229 2.52 13.76 1.07
N GLU A 230 3.81 13.49 1.24
CA GLU A 230 4.73 12.97 0.21
C GLU A 230 5.41 11.67 0.66
#